data_d44c81afd5bf7cf0c74d0842619a495c
#
_entry.id   d44c81afd5bf7cf0c74d0842619a495c
#
_cell.length_a   1.000
_cell.length_b   1.000
_cell.length_c   1.000
_cell.angle_alpha   90.00
_cell.angle_beta   90.00
_cell.angle_gamma   90.00
#
_symmetry.space_group_name_H-M   'P 1'
#
loop_
_entity.id
_entity.type
_entity.pdbx_description
1 polymer ?
#
loop_
_entity_poly.entity_id
_entity_poly.type
_entity_poly.pdbx_seq_one_letter_code
_entity_poly.pdbx_strand_id
1 'polypeptide(L)'
;MKPRLIFWLLLLTSLTATAQIKHGLRDDAGRHVIPRGFVVNTNQGQRQISFNSDDYLRMVRLGANAQTIRLELGRISTFPGGSVEPAYLAKLDSLVDLGRHAGMQTVFKLTVYGVEEFEWETFWLNEKDEYATYIEAWKIIWNRYADEPSVLGYDIVNEPRKLTMDISYDELTRQYLIPLYQRIIDESQRINPDKKILFQSIFMNKGEGIDNNQYAEITAPINRKNILFAPHIYQNDIDFIAPVMDRFDEESDLLEAPIFIGEWGFPTFASTDTTVEGRLGQLSYRELYVRTAEVFDRMGIGAIKAWFLGSRNMQNFLAGGPSTWAIFTDESDAGTAERKYITDVIARPFPQAIAGDIQSFMFNHATRTLDLKLISDNAKGGSTLFIGANRHYPDGFSVLIGDDLVLYHDPIGSGGLEVHRSPATVSAADYVWDERRQKLLIARWPADGALVHVRIVPGVRNFDVPVRKGGR
;
A
#
# COMPACT_ATOMS: atom_id res chain seq x y z
N MET A 1 56.30 45.09 3.00
CA MET A 1 55.67 43.93 3.66
C MET A 1 54.31 43.71 3.00
N LYS A 2 54.13 42.63 2.24
CA LYS A 2 52.86 42.28 1.61
C LYS A 2 52.18 41.19 2.47
N PRO A 3 50.88 41.29 2.83
CA PRO A 3 50.20 40.22 3.55
C PRO A 3 49.84 39.10 2.59
N ARG A 4 50.21 37.87 2.95
CA ARG A 4 49.79 36.64 2.29
C ARG A 4 48.34 36.30 2.74
N LEU A 5 47.39 36.34 1.84
CA LEU A 5 46.07 35.79 2.03
C LEU A 5 46.16 34.26 1.96
N ILE A 6 45.92 33.59 3.07
CA ILE A 6 45.76 32.13 3.12
C ILE A 6 44.28 31.85 2.86
N PHE A 7 43.98 31.28 1.67
CA PHE A 7 42.65 30.76 1.32
C PHE A 7 42.49 29.38 1.98
N TRP A 8 41.66 29.29 3.00
CA TRP A 8 41.19 28.03 3.52
C TRP A 8 40.07 27.54 2.59
N LEU A 9 40.34 26.51 1.75
CA LEU A 9 39.37 25.77 1.01
C LEU A 9 38.67 24.82 1.98
N LEU A 10 37.52 25.22 2.51
CA LEU A 10 36.61 24.31 3.21
C LEU A 10 36.02 23.38 2.15
N LEU A 11 36.56 22.16 2.07
CA LEU A 11 35.85 21.02 1.41
C LEU A 11 34.63 20.70 2.27
N LEU A 12 33.50 21.27 1.91
CA LEU A 12 32.20 20.78 2.31
C LEU A 12 31.98 19.45 1.57
N THR A 13 32.44 18.36 2.14
CA THR A 13 31.89 17.04 1.81
C THR A 13 30.45 17.05 2.30
N SER A 14 29.51 17.35 1.42
CA SER A 14 28.12 17.04 1.63
C SER A 14 28.03 15.51 1.71
N LEU A 15 28.10 14.96 2.92
CA LEU A 15 27.51 13.66 3.20
C LEU A 15 26.02 13.84 2.93
N THR A 16 25.59 13.54 1.72
CA THR A 16 24.20 13.21 1.47
C THR A 16 23.96 11.91 2.24
N ALA A 17 23.53 12.02 3.50
CA ALA A 17 22.91 10.91 4.17
C ALA A 17 21.78 10.45 3.25
N THR A 18 21.96 9.34 2.57
CA THR A 18 20.89 8.67 1.84
C THR A 18 19.89 8.30 2.93
N ALA A 19 18.76 9.02 2.97
CA ALA A 19 17.73 8.78 3.93
C ALA A 19 17.23 7.35 3.70
N GLN A 20 17.51 6.46 4.64
CA GLN A 20 17.00 5.09 4.61
C GLN A 20 15.48 5.15 4.69
N ILE A 21 14.79 4.33 3.89
CA ILE A 21 13.34 4.20 3.97
C ILE A 21 12.94 3.78 5.38
N LYS A 22 12.16 4.61 6.05
CA LYS A 22 11.78 4.46 7.46
C LYS A 22 10.65 3.44 7.66
N HIS A 23 9.67 3.42 6.76
CA HIS A 23 8.42 2.69 6.95
C HIS A 23 8.33 1.33 6.28
N GLY A 24 9.42 0.83 5.70
CA GLY A 24 9.44 -0.48 5.08
C GLY A 24 9.20 -1.61 6.08
N LEU A 25 8.35 -2.56 5.70
CA LEU A 25 8.11 -3.75 6.49
C LEU A 25 9.16 -4.82 6.20
N ARG A 26 9.24 -5.83 7.09
CA ARG A 26 10.05 -7.03 6.88
C ARG A 26 9.16 -8.25 6.85
N ASP A 27 9.41 -9.15 5.90
CA ASP A 27 8.81 -10.47 5.92
C ASP A 27 9.65 -11.46 6.77
N ASP A 28 9.18 -12.69 6.88
CA ASP A 28 9.81 -13.73 7.70
C ASP A 28 11.24 -14.09 7.24
N ALA A 29 11.57 -13.85 5.98
CA ALA A 29 12.92 -13.96 5.45
C ALA A 29 13.80 -12.74 5.74
N GLY A 30 13.24 -11.70 6.36
CA GLY A 30 13.91 -10.42 6.63
C GLY A 30 14.04 -9.52 5.41
N ARG A 31 13.38 -9.84 4.28
CA ARG A 31 13.36 -8.98 3.10
C ARG A 31 12.56 -7.71 3.38
N HIS A 32 12.99 -6.62 2.77
CA HIS A 32 12.24 -5.38 2.79
C HIS A 32 11.03 -5.50 1.87
N VAL A 33 9.82 -5.37 2.41
CA VAL A 33 8.56 -5.50 1.64
C VAL A 33 7.74 -4.23 1.68
N ILE A 34 7.11 -3.92 0.55
CA ILE A 34 6.17 -2.80 0.40
C ILE A 34 4.83 -3.37 -0.03
N PRO A 35 3.91 -3.63 0.91
CA PRO A 35 2.60 -4.16 0.58
C PRO A 35 1.74 -3.09 -0.08
N ARG A 36 1.23 -3.37 -1.28
CA ARG A 36 0.29 -2.53 -2.02
C ARG A 36 -0.87 -3.37 -2.54
N GLY A 37 -2.05 -2.79 -2.54
CA GLY A 37 -3.21 -3.52 -3.04
C GLY A 37 -4.51 -2.78 -2.88
N PHE A 38 -5.56 -3.54 -2.64
CA PHE A 38 -6.92 -3.02 -2.67
C PHE A 38 -7.73 -3.48 -1.48
N VAL A 39 -8.72 -2.66 -1.11
CA VAL A 39 -9.80 -3.10 -0.24
C VAL A 39 -10.73 -4.02 -1.03
N VAL A 40 -10.98 -5.20 -0.47
CA VAL A 40 -11.92 -6.20 -0.97
C VAL A 40 -13.15 -6.18 -0.08
N ASN A 41 -14.28 -5.74 -0.65
CA ASN A 41 -15.55 -5.70 0.05
C ASN A 41 -16.33 -6.99 -0.14
N THR A 42 -16.91 -7.50 0.92
CA THR A 42 -17.78 -8.68 0.86
C THR A 42 -19.18 -8.36 0.36
N ASN A 43 -19.59 -7.10 0.47
CA ASN A 43 -20.85 -6.59 -0.07
C ASN A 43 -20.75 -5.13 -0.49
N GLN A 44 -21.77 -4.65 -1.16
CA GLN A 44 -21.93 -3.29 -1.63
C GLN A 44 -23.39 -2.87 -1.39
N GLY A 45 -23.62 -2.25 -0.25
CA GLY A 45 -24.99 -2.08 0.25
C GLY A 45 -25.66 -3.44 0.45
N GLN A 46 -26.84 -3.65 -0.15
CA GLN A 46 -27.52 -4.93 -0.08
C GLN A 46 -27.01 -5.99 -1.10
N ARG A 47 -26.11 -5.60 -2.01
CA ARG A 47 -25.59 -6.49 -3.04
C ARG A 47 -24.34 -7.20 -2.55
N GLN A 48 -24.34 -8.53 -2.60
CA GLN A 48 -23.13 -9.31 -2.37
C GLN A 48 -22.18 -9.16 -3.56
N ILE A 49 -20.89 -8.96 -3.26
CA ILE A 49 -19.81 -8.95 -4.24
C ILE A 49 -19.13 -10.31 -4.20
N SER A 50 -18.94 -10.89 -5.37
CA SER A 50 -18.16 -12.11 -5.54
C SER A 50 -16.90 -11.81 -6.31
N PHE A 51 -15.81 -12.43 -5.89
CA PHE A 51 -14.50 -12.36 -6.55
C PHE A 51 -14.10 -13.73 -7.04
N ASN A 52 -13.32 -13.76 -8.11
CA ASN A 52 -12.77 -14.97 -8.70
C ASN A 52 -11.26 -14.81 -8.97
N SER A 53 -10.62 -15.85 -9.48
CA SER A 53 -9.19 -15.86 -9.77
C SER A 53 -8.75 -14.81 -10.82
N ASP A 54 -9.64 -14.47 -11.74
CA ASP A 54 -9.33 -13.47 -12.78
C ASP A 54 -9.33 -12.07 -12.21
N ASP A 55 -10.22 -11.77 -11.25
CA ASP A 55 -10.20 -10.51 -10.52
C ASP A 55 -8.87 -10.35 -9.75
N TYR A 56 -8.43 -11.40 -9.07
CA TYR A 56 -7.16 -11.40 -8.36
C TYR A 56 -5.96 -11.29 -9.30
N LEU A 57 -5.99 -11.95 -10.45
CA LEU A 57 -4.96 -11.75 -11.47
C LEU A 57 -4.91 -10.31 -11.97
N ARG A 58 -6.07 -9.66 -12.14
CA ARG A 58 -6.14 -8.24 -12.48
C ARG A 58 -5.54 -7.35 -11.38
N MET A 59 -5.83 -7.63 -10.10
CA MET A 59 -5.20 -6.92 -8.97
C MET A 59 -3.67 -7.06 -9.03
N VAL A 60 -3.16 -8.28 -9.25
CA VAL A 60 -1.71 -8.52 -9.39
C VAL A 60 -1.10 -7.75 -10.56
N ARG A 61 -1.78 -7.69 -11.70
CA ARG A 61 -1.36 -6.90 -12.87
C ARG A 61 -1.43 -5.39 -12.66
N LEU A 62 -2.11 -4.96 -11.61
CA LEU A 62 -2.11 -3.58 -11.11
C LEU A 62 -1.07 -3.36 -10.00
N GLY A 63 -0.20 -4.34 -9.76
CA GLY A 63 0.87 -4.26 -8.78
C GLY A 63 0.51 -4.76 -7.38
N ALA A 64 -0.70 -5.30 -7.18
CA ALA A 64 -1.08 -5.77 -5.86
C ALA A 64 -0.24 -6.96 -5.41
N ASN A 65 0.23 -6.89 -4.16
CA ASN A 65 0.83 -7.96 -3.38
C ASN A 65 0.22 -8.03 -1.97
N ALA A 66 -0.82 -7.24 -1.73
CA ALA A 66 -1.63 -7.26 -0.52
C ALA A 66 -3.10 -7.00 -0.82
N GLN A 67 -3.97 -7.42 0.08
CA GLN A 67 -5.40 -7.08 0.11
C GLN A 67 -5.82 -6.73 1.53
N THR A 68 -6.83 -5.88 1.66
CA THR A 68 -7.56 -5.71 2.91
C THR A 68 -8.96 -6.28 2.76
N ILE A 69 -9.29 -7.30 3.54
CA ILE A 69 -10.65 -7.87 3.60
C ILE A 69 -11.40 -7.13 4.70
N ARG A 70 -12.47 -6.46 4.29
CA ARG A 70 -13.31 -5.71 5.20
C ARG A 70 -14.31 -6.61 5.89
N LEU A 71 -14.22 -6.70 7.22
CA LEU A 71 -15.12 -7.46 8.07
C LEU A 71 -16.32 -6.60 8.48
N GLU A 72 -17.47 -7.26 8.64
CA GLU A 72 -18.69 -6.68 9.14
C GLU A 72 -18.95 -7.21 10.56
N LEU A 73 -18.89 -6.34 11.56
CA LEU A 73 -19.03 -6.71 12.97
C LEU A 73 -20.32 -7.48 13.22
N GLY A 74 -21.44 -7.06 12.63
CA GLY A 74 -22.74 -7.71 12.83
C GLY A 74 -22.84 -9.14 12.30
N ARG A 75 -21.82 -9.60 11.53
CA ARG A 75 -21.80 -10.97 10.97
C ARG A 75 -20.80 -11.90 11.68
N ILE A 76 -20.07 -11.37 12.64
CA ILE A 76 -19.07 -12.10 13.44
C ILE A 76 -19.20 -11.81 14.94
N SER A 77 -20.29 -11.19 15.38
CA SER A 77 -20.48 -10.83 16.80
C SER A 77 -21.92 -11.03 17.25
N THR A 78 -22.09 -10.96 18.58
CA THR A 78 -23.38 -10.97 19.25
C THR A 78 -23.85 -9.57 19.67
N PHE A 79 -23.27 -8.51 19.12
CA PHE A 79 -23.84 -7.17 19.26
C PHE A 79 -25.32 -7.16 18.82
N PRO A 80 -26.14 -6.24 19.36
CA PRO A 80 -27.56 -6.15 18.97
C PRO A 80 -27.75 -6.14 17.47
N GLY A 81 -28.61 -7.04 16.95
CA GLY A 81 -28.81 -7.26 15.52
C GLY A 81 -27.75 -8.12 14.82
N GLY A 82 -26.64 -8.44 15.51
CA GLY A 82 -25.56 -9.26 14.95
C GLY A 82 -25.67 -10.75 15.26
N SER A 83 -24.98 -11.56 14.48
CA SER A 83 -24.82 -13.01 14.70
C SER A 83 -23.55 -13.53 14.06
N VAL A 84 -23.03 -14.64 14.57
CA VAL A 84 -21.92 -15.35 13.92
C VAL A 84 -22.46 -16.18 12.77
N GLU A 85 -22.16 -15.75 11.53
CA GLU A 85 -22.65 -16.37 10.31
C GLU A 85 -21.62 -17.33 9.70
N PRO A 86 -21.86 -18.68 9.72
CA PRO A 86 -20.91 -19.64 9.12
C PRO A 86 -20.69 -19.41 7.61
N ALA A 87 -21.73 -19.03 6.86
CA ALA A 87 -21.62 -18.74 5.44
C ALA A 87 -20.75 -17.50 5.16
N TYR A 88 -20.79 -16.51 6.04
CA TYR A 88 -19.89 -15.36 5.94
C TYR A 88 -18.42 -15.74 6.20
N LEU A 89 -18.17 -16.53 7.24
CA LEU A 89 -16.83 -17.04 7.52
C LEU A 89 -16.27 -17.87 6.37
N ALA A 90 -17.09 -18.73 5.74
CA ALA A 90 -16.68 -19.49 4.56
C ALA A 90 -16.37 -18.60 3.35
N LYS A 91 -17.07 -17.47 3.21
CA LYS A 91 -16.74 -16.47 2.19
C LYS A 91 -15.40 -15.80 2.47
N LEU A 92 -15.07 -15.50 3.74
CA LEU A 92 -13.76 -14.96 4.12
C LEU A 92 -12.65 -15.96 3.76
N ASP A 93 -12.83 -17.25 4.03
CA ASP A 93 -11.87 -18.30 3.64
C ASP A 93 -11.59 -18.27 2.13
N SER A 94 -12.63 -18.17 1.33
CA SER A 94 -12.48 -18.10 -0.13
C SER A 94 -11.69 -16.88 -0.58
N LEU A 95 -11.86 -15.73 0.07
CA LEU A 95 -11.10 -14.52 -0.24
C LEU A 95 -9.63 -14.62 0.19
N VAL A 96 -9.36 -15.23 1.35
CA VAL A 96 -8.00 -15.51 1.81
C VAL A 96 -7.30 -16.47 0.86
N ASP A 97 -7.98 -17.55 0.46
CA ASP A 97 -7.45 -18.52 -0.50
C ASP A 97 -7.12 -17.89 -1.86
N LEU A 98 -8.01 -17.07 -2.41
CA LEU A 98 -7.77 -16.35 -3.66
C LEU A 98 -6.55 -15.43 -3.54
N GLY A 99 -6.44 -14.67 -2.43
CA GLY A 99 -5.29 -13.82 -2.16
C GLY A 99 -3.99 -14.61 -2.06
N ARG A 100 -3.98 -15.70 -1.29
CA ARG A 100 -2.83 -16.59 -1.11
C ARG A 100 -2.36 -17.18 -2.44
N HIS A 101 -3.27 -17.70 -3.28
CA HIS A 101 -2.93 -18.21 -4.61
C HIS A 101 -2.42 -17.12 -5.57
N ALA A 102 -2.85 -15.89 -5.38
CA ALA A 102 -2.33 -14.74 -6.11
C ALA A 102 -0.99 -14.21 -5.59
N GLY A 103 -0.49 -14.75 -4.46
CA GLY A 103 0.73 -14.29 -3.80
C GLY A 103 0.57 -12.96 -3.08
N MET A 104 -0.61 -12.69 -2.54
CA MET A 104 -0.93 -11.51 -1.77
C MET A 104 -0.95 -11.80 -0.27
N GLN A 105 -0.52 -10.83 0.51
CA GLN A 105 -0.75 -10.79 1.95
C GLN A 105 -2.15 -10.26 2.25
N THR A 106 -2.75 -10.70 3.35
CA THR A 106 -4.09 -10.31 3.78
C THR A 106 -4.04 -9.50 5.06
N VAL A 107 -4.73 -8.36 5.08
CA VAL A 107 -5.08 -7.60 6.28
C VAL A 107 -6.59 -7.75 6.48
N PHE A 108 -7.02 -8.12 7.69
CA PHE A 108 -8.43 -8.03 8.06
C PHE A 108 -8.71 -6.68 8.71
N LYS A 109 -9.77 -6.01 8.29
CA LYS A 109 -10.20 -4.72 8.83
C LYS A 109 -11.62 -4.82 9.38
N LEU A 110 -11.81 -4.56 10.66
CA LEU A 110 -13.14 -4.66 11.28
C LEU A 110 -13.88 -3.33 11.22
N THR A 111 -15.05 -3.37 10.60
CA THR A 111 -15.98 -2.24 10.52
C THR A 111 -17.23 -2.53 11.33
N VAL A 112 -17.88 -1.49 11.88
CA VAL A 112 -19.08 -1.60 12.71
C VAL A 112 -20.37 -1.88 11.92
N TYR A 113 -20.27 -2.25 10.65
CA TYR A 113 -21.43 -2.54 9.82
C TYR A 113 -22.16 -3.82 10.24
N GLY A 114 -23.47 -3.84 9.96
CA GLY A 114 -24.34 -4.98 10.24
C GLY A 114 -24.75 -5.10 11.71
N VAL A 115 -24.39 -4.12 12.54
CA VAL A 115 -24.89 -3.97 13.90
C VAL A 115 -25.99 -2.94 13.88
N GLU A 116 -27.18 -3.30 14.36
CA GLU A 116 -28.25 -2.35 14.57
C GLU A 116 -27.87 -1.44 15.74
N GLU A 117 -28.03 -0.13 15.56
CA GLU A 117 -27.84 0.85 16.62
C GLU A 117 -26.43 0.86 17.25
N PHE A 118 -25.36 0.58 16.46
CA PHE A 118 -24.00 0.78 16.97
C PHE A 118 -23.76 2.27 17.23
N GLU A 119 -23.62 2.63 18.47
CA GLU A 119 -23.35 3.98 18.93
C GLU A 119 -21.95 4.08 19.51
N TRP A 120 -21.11 4.95 18.95
CA TRP A 120 -19.75 5.16 19.41
C TRP A 120 -19.66 5.63 20.84
N GLU A 121 -20.60 6.49 21.31
CA GLU A 121 -20.62 6.97 22.69
C GLU A 121 -20.81 5.83 23.67
N THR A 122 -21.85 4.98 23.47
CA THR A 122 -22.10 3.79 24.26
C THR A 122 -20.91 2.84 24.25
N PHE A 123 -20.30 2.66 23.09
CA PHE A 123 -19.10 1.82 22.95
C PHE A 123 -17.93 2.36 23.77
N TRP A 124 -17.67 3.68 23.73
CA TRP A 124 -16.58 4.27 24.51
C TRP A 124 -16.81 4.16 26.02
N LEU A 125 -18.04 4.38 26.50
CA LEU A 125 -18.38 4.27 27.90
C LEU A 125 -18.27 2.84 28.43
N ASN A 126 -18.41 1.84 27.56
CA ASN A 126 -18.24 0.42 27.85
C ASN A 126 -19.10 -0.08 29.03
N GLU A 127 -20.30 0.50 29.22
CA GLU A 127 -21.17 0.23 30.36
C GLU A 127 -21.74 -1.20 30.40
N LYS A 128 -21.86 -1.82 29.21
CA LYS A 128 -22.36 -3.20 29.03
C LYS A 128 -21.24 -4.16 28.58
N ASP A 129 -19.99 -3.82 28.87
CA ASP A 129 -18.81 -4.58 28.45
C ASP A 129 -18.71 -4.77 26.92
N GLU A 130 -19.01 -3.71 26.16
CA GLU A 130 -18.96 -3.67 24.70
C GLU A 130 -17.56 -4.06 24.18
N TYR A 131 -16.50 -3.69 24.90
CA TYR A 131 -15.12 -4.05 24.53
C TYR A 131 -14.91 -5.57 24.57
N ALA A 132 -15.49 -6.28 25.54
CA ALA A 132 -15.40 -7.74 25.59
C ALA A 132 -16.08 -8.36 24.36
N THR A 133 -17.30 -7.93 24.04
CA THR A 133 -18.05 -8.41 22.86
C THR A 133 -17.29 -8.14 21.56
N TYR A 134 -16.65 -6.96 21.46
CA TYR A 134 -15.83 -6.60 20.30
C TYR A 134 -14.59 -7.48 20.18
N ILE A 135 -13.91 -7.75 21.29
CA ILE A 135 -12.74 -8.63 21.35
C ILE A 135 -13.12 -10.09 21.03
N GLU A 136 -14.28 -10.57 21.51
CA GLU A 136 -14.76 -11.91 21.16
C GLU A 136 -15.01 -12.06 19.65
N ALA A 137 -15.54 -11.02 18.99
CA ALA A 137 -15.64 -11.01 17.53
C ALA A 137 -14.27 -11.16 16.86
N TRP A 138 -13.25 -10.44 17.35
CA TRP A 138 -11.88 -10.58 16.86
C TRP A 138 -11.30 -11.97 17.14
N LYS A 139 -11.56 -12.57 18.27
CA LYS A 139 -11.07 -13.92 18.61
C LYS A 139 -11.56 -14.98 17.63
N ILE A 140 -12.75 -14.83 17.06
CA ILE A 140 -13.24 -15.71 15.98
C ILE A 140 -12.29 -15.66 14.78
N ILE A 141 -11.88 -14.47 14.37
CA ILE A 141 -10.98 -14.26 13.23
C ILE A 141 -9.56 -14.70 13.58
N TRP A 142 -9.05 -14.31 14.75
CA TRP A 142 -7.69 -14.67 15.17
C TRP A 142 -7.50 -16.19 15.27
N ASN A 143 -8.43 -16.92 15.89
CA ASN A 143 -8.36 -18.38 15.99
C ASN A 143 -8.52 -19.06 14.63
N ARG A 144 -9.38 -18.51 13.74
CA ARG A 144 -9.62 -19.10 12.42
C ARG A 144 -8.39 -19.02 11.51
N TYR A 145 -7.62 -17.94 11.61
CA TYR A 145 -6.47 -17.68 10.74
C TYR A 145 -5.13 -17.67 11.49
N ALA A 146 -5.07 -18.32 12.66
CA ALA A 146 -3.85 -18.37 13.46
C ALA A 146 -2.65 -18.91 12.65
N ASP A 147 -2.86 -19.99 11.93
CA ASP A 147 -1.84 -20.70 11.18
C ASP A 147 -1.78 -20.28 9.69
N GLU A 148 -2.52 -19.24 9.28
CA GLU A 148 -2.52 -18.80 7.87
C GLU A 148 -1.35 -17.83 7.61
N PRO A 149 -0.31 -18.28 6.85
CA PRO A 149 0.89 -17.48 6.66
C PRO A 149 0.67 -16.24 5.78
N SER A 150 -0.37 -16.24 4.94
CA SER A 150 -0.69 -15.08 4.09
C SER A 150 -1.36 -13.95 4.85
N VAL A 151 -1.79 -14.15 6.10
CA VAL A 151 -2.33 -13.08 6.94
C VAL A 151 -1.18 -12.24 7.49
N LEU A 152 -1.07 -10.99 7.03
CA LEU A 152 -0.13 -9.99 7.54
C LEU A 152 -0.54 -9.49 8.93
N GLY A 153 -1.83 -9.19 9.09
CA GLY A 153 -2.31 -8.61 10.35
C GLY A 153 -3.77 -8.18 10.35
N TYR A 154 -4.11 -7.40 11.37
CA TYR A 154 -5.47 -7.03 11.73
C TYR A 154 -5.56 -5.52 11.95
N ASP A 155 -6.38 -4.82 11.17
CA ASP A 155 -6.75 -3.40 11.35
C ASP A 155 -7.94 -3.34 12.31
N ILE A 156 -7.64 -3.03 13.56
CA ILE A 156 -8.46 -3.46 14.70
C ILE A 156 -9.73 -2.64 14.92
N VAL A 157 -9.75 -1.36 14.53
CA VAL A 157 -10.93 -0.50 14.61
C VAL A 157 -10.94 0.45 13.43
N ASN A 158 -11.88 0.25 12.50
CA ASN A 158 -11.99 1.13 11.34
C ASN A 158 -12.64 2.46 11.70
N GLU A 159 -11.91 3.56 11.48
CA GLU A 159 -12.39 4.94 11.62
C GLU A 159 -13.17 5.21 12.92
N PRO A 160 -12.52 5.00 14.09
CA PRO A 160 -13.18 5.28 15.37
C PRO A 160 -13.61 6.75 15.47
N ARG A 161 -14.78 7.02 16.05
CA ARG A 161 -15.40 8.37 16.03
C ARG A 161 -15.76 8.87 17.41
N LYS A 162 -15.68 10.18 17.61
CA LYS A 162 -16.12 10.89 18.81
C LYS A 162 -17.63 11.15 18.81
N LEU A 163 -18.16 11.56 17.67
CA LEU A 163 -19.53 12.02 17.46
C LEU A 163 -19.97 13.10 18.49
N THR A 164 -20.91 12.75 19.36
CA THR A 164 -21.57 13.70 20.29
C THR A 164 -20.91 13.79 21.67
N MET A 165 -19.86 13.02 21.95
CA MET A 165 -19.19 13.08 23.26
C MET A 165 -18.63 14.48 23.54
N ASP A 166 -18.91 15.03 24.70
CA ASP A 166 -18.45 16.34 25.16
C ASP A 166 -17.06 16.25 25.83
N ILE A 167 -16.10 15.74 25.09
CA ILE A 167 -14.67 15.68 25.47
C ILE A 167 -13.80 16.08 24.28
N SER A 168 -12.56 16.45 24.53
CA SER A 168 -11.60 16.72 23.46
C SER A 168 -11.17 15.42 22.72
N TYR A 169 -10.64 15.54 21.52
CA TYR A 169 -10.07 14.40 20.80
C TYR A 169 -8.86 13.80 21.52
N ASP A 170 -8.04 14.64 22.18
CA ASP A 170 -6.92 14.18 22.99
C ASP A 170 -7.38 13.37 24.21
N GLU A 171 -8.43 13.82 24.90
CA GLU A 171 -9.03 13.09 26.02
C GLU A 171 -9.60 11.74 25.56
N LEU A 172 -10.37 11.73 24.45
CA LEU A 172 -10.90 10.49 23.89
C LEU A 172 -9.77 9.51 23.53
N THR A 173 -8.71 10.02 22.91
CA THR A 173 -7.55 9.22 22.55
C THR A 173 -6.86 8.62 23.77
N ARG A 174 -6.59 9.43 24.80
CA ARG A 174 -5.83 8.99 25.98
C ARG A 174 -6.63 8.12 26.93
N GLN A 175 -7.90 8.47 27.15
CA GLN A 175 -8.72 7.81 28.17
C GLN A 175 -9.43 6.56 27.64
N TYR A 176 -9.71 6.47 26.34
CA TYR A 176 -10.52 5.40 25.77
C TYR A 176 -9.81 4.65 24.63
N LEU A 177 -9.35 5.34 23.61
CA LEU A 177 -8.80 4.70 22.41
C LEU A 177 -7.52 3.90 22.72
N ILE A 178 -6.53 4.51 23.35
CA ILE A 178 -5.25 3.86 23.67
C ILE A 178 -5.46 2.66 24.62
N PRO A 179 -6.21 2.78 25.72
CA PRO A 179 -6.50 1.62 26.57
C PRO A 179 -7.22 0.47 25.83
N LEU A 180 -8.19 0.79 24.97
CA LEU A 180 -8.86 -0.20 24.13
C LEU A 180 -7.85 -0.90 23.20
N TYR A 181 -7.01 -0.13 22.52
CA TYR A 181 -5.99 -0.69 21.62
C TYR A 181 -5.01 -1.59 22.37
N GLN A 182 -4.52 -1.15 23.53
CA GLN A 182 -3.65 -1.97 24.37
C GLN A 182 -4.31 -3.31 24.73
N ARG A 183 -5.59 -3.29 25.14
CA ARG A 183 -6.35 -4.51 25.46
C ARG A 183 -6.50 -5.42 24.25
N ILE A 184 -6.87 -4.89 23.07
CA ILE A 184 -7.03 -5.66 21.84
C ILE A 184 -5.68 -6.26 21.40
N ILE A 185 -4.61 -5.47 21.43
CA ILE A 185 -3.26 -5.92 21.07
C ILE A 185 -2.80 -7.06 21.97
N ASP A 186 -2.96 -6.89 23.28
CA ASP A 186 -2.57 -7.92 24.27
C ASP A 186 -3.33 -9.23 24.06
N GLU A 187 -4.64 -9.18 23.79
CA GLU A 187 -5.45 -10.36 23.49
C GLU A 187 -5.07 -11.02 22.16
N SER A 188 -4.84 -10.22 21.12
CA SER A 188 -4.41 -10.72 19.83
C SER A 188 -3.05 -11.41 19.89
N GLN A 189 -2.09 -10.80 20.58
CA GLN A 189 -0.73 -11.33 20.68
C GLN A 189 -0.62 -12.61 21.51
N ARG A 190 -1.60 -12.92 22.34
CA ARG A 190 -1.69 -14.24 23.02
C ARG A 190 -2.05 -15.36 22.04
N ILE A 191 -2.78 -15.07 20.97
CA ILE A 191 -3.23 -16.04 19.96
C ILE A 191 -2.27 -16.04 18.76
N ASN A 192 -1.91 -14.84 18.30
CA ASN A 192 -1.12 -14.63 17.08
C ASN A 192 0.04 -13.65 17.32
N PRO A 193 1.11 -14.04 18.03
CA PRO A 193 2.19 -13.12 18.44
C PRO A 193 2.93 -12.48 17.26
N ASP A 194 2.97 -13.13 16.11
CA ASP A 194 3.74 -12.69 14.93
C ASP A 194 2.93 -11.81 13.98
N LYS A 195 1.60 -11.78 14.11
CA LYS A 195 0.76 -10.95 13.23
C LYS A 195 0.82 -9.48 13.62
N LYS A 196 0.82 -8.60 12.62
CA LYS A 196 0.82 -7.15 12.83
C LYS A 196 -0.54 -6.67 13.31
N ILE A 197 -0.54 -5.72 14.23
CA ILE A 197 -1.76 -5.00 14.58
C ILE A 197 -1.71 -3.62 13.95
N LEU A 198 -2.69 -3.35 13.11
CA LEU A 198 -2.88 -2.06 12.46
C LEU A 198 -3.91 -1.26 13.23
N PHE A 199 -3.69 0.03 13.38
CA PHE A 199 -4.58 0.90 14.11
C PHE A 199 -4.63 2.30 13.52
N GLN A 200 -5.70 3.04 13.84
CA GLN A 200 -5.98 4.37 13.33
C GLN A 200 -6.19 5.35 14.50
N SER A 201 -6.06 6.64 14.23
CA SER A 201 -6.52 7.68 15.15
C SER A 201 -8.03 7.92 15.00
N ILE A 202 -8.57 8.80 15.85
CA ILE A 202 -9.99 9.15 15.81
C ILE A 202 -10.33 9.89 14.51
N PHE A 203 -11.34 9.39 13.81
CA PHE A 203 -11.91 10.06 12.65
C PHE A 203 -12.80 11.23 13.11
N MET A 204 -12.41 12.44 12.76
CA MET A 204 -13.06 13.67 13.23
C MET A 204 -14.42 13.89 12.57
N ASN A 205 -15.27 14.64 13.25
CA ASN A 205 -16.54 15.09 12.70
C ASN A 205 -16.31 16.00 11.49
N LYS A 206 -17.29 16.03 10.59
CA LYS A 206 -17.22 16.86 9.38
C LYS A 206 -17.01 18.34 9.75
N GLY A 207 -15.97 18.95 9.21
CA GLY A 207 -15.62 20.36 9.42
C GLY A 207 -14.72 20.63 10.63
N GLU A 208 -14.37 19.61 11.42
CA GLU A 208 -13.44 19.74 12.56
C GLU A 208 -11.99 19.40 12.18
N GLY A 209 -11.75 18.92 10.94
CA GLY A 209 -10.44 18.49 10.48
C GLY A 209 -9.41 19.63 10.40
N ILE A 210 -8.18 19.31 10.78
CA ILE A 210 -7.02 20.19 10.61
C ILE A 210 -6.39 19.88 9.25
N ASP A 211 -5.98 20.93 8.51
CA ASP A 211 -5.29 20.79 7.22
C ASP A 211 -6.06 19.93 6.19
N ASN A 212 -7.38 20.06 6.16
CA ASN A 212 -8.26 19.19 5.37
C ASN A 212 -8.11 17.68 5.66
N ASN A 213 -7.43 17.32 6.74
CA ASN A 213 -7.36 15.96 7.21
C ASN A 213 -8.51 15.65 8.18
N GLN A 214 -9.03 14.44 8.06
CA GLN A 214 -10.18 13.97 8.84
C GLN A 214 -9.77 13.18 10.09
N TYR A 215 -8.49 13.09 10.42
CA TYR A 215 -7.99 12.35 11.59
C TYR A 215 -7.47 13.31 12.65
N ALA A 216 -7.87 13.06 13.90
CA ALA A 216 -7.28 13.70 15.05
C ALA A 216 -5.83 13.25 15.23
N GLU A 217 -5.00 14.12 15.75
CA GLU A 217 -3.61 13.81 16.08
C GLU A 217 -3.54 12.82 17.25
N ILE A 218 -2.64 11.83 17.15
CA ILE A 218 -2.30 10.97 18.28
C ILE A 218 -1.16 11.60 19.06
N THR A 219 -1.44 11.98 20.29
CA THR A 219 -0.51 12.73 21.15
C THR A 219 0.11 11.90 22.27
N ALA A 220 -0.13 10.58 22.29
CA ALA A 220 0.42 9.69 23.29
C ALA A 220 0.77 8.31 22.69
N PRO A 221 1.85 7.66 23.20
CA PRO A 221 2.28 6.36 22.69
C PRO A 221 1.35 5.22 23.12
N ILE A 222 1.24 4.18 22.28
CA ILE A 222 0.49 2.96 22.63
C ILE A 222 1.33 2.03 23.52
N ASN A 223 2.65 2.12 23.46
CA ASN A 223 3.58 1.28 24.24
C ASN A 223 3.37 -0.23 24.00
N ARG A 224 3.18 -0.63 22.76
CA ARG A 224 3.11 -2.03 22.32
C ARG A 224 4.00 -2.22 21.09
N LYS A 225 4.43 -3.46 20.88
CA LYS A 225 5.28 -3.84 19.75
C LYS A 225 4.47 -4.53 18.66
N ASN A 226 5.08 -4.70 17.50
CA ASN A 226 4.50 -5.39 16.36
C ASN A 226 3.23 -4.70 15.84
N ILE A 227 3.20 -3.38 15.92
CA ILE A 227 2.09 -2.51 15.53
C ILE A 227 2.45 -1.67 14.29
N LEU A 228 1.43 -1.28 13.55
CA LEU A 228 1.53 -0.39 12.39
C LEU A 228 0.51 0.73 12.53
N PHE A 229 0.95 1.95 12.31
CA PHE A 229 0.04 3.09 12.21
C PHE A 229 -0.60 3.11 10.82
N ALA A 230 -1.93 2.96 10.77
CA ALA A 230 -2.66 2.74 9.53
C ALA A 230 -3.71 3.83 9.21
N PRO A 231 -3.33 5.10 9.14
CA PRO A 231 -4.27 6.17 8.81
C PRO A 231 -4.80 6.02 7.38
N HIS A 232 -5.97 6.63 7.11
CA HIS A 232 -6.50 6.78 5.76
C HIS A 232 -6.17 8.15 5.20
N ILE A 233 -5.96 8.25 3.89
CA ILE A 233 -5.74 9.52 3.21
C ILE A 233 -6.68 9.69 2.02
N TYR A 234 -7.58 10.65 2.13
CA TYR A 234 -8.56 11.04 1.12
C TYR A 234 -8.46 12.55 0.82
N GLN A 235 -7.22 13.02 0.74
CA GLN A 235 -6.92 14.43 0.56
C GLN A 235 -7.24 14.88 -0.87
N ASN A 236 -8.16 15.85 -0.99
CA ASN A 236 -8.58 16.40 -2.27
C ASN A 236 -7.78 17.64 -2.70
N ASP A 237 -6.93 18.16 -1.84
CA ASP A 237 -6.07 19.30 -2.12
C ASP A 237 -4.63 18.85 -2.21
N ILE A 238 -4.02 19.10 -3.36
CA ILE A 238 -2.66 18.66 -3.68
C ILE A 238 -1.62 19.28 -2.74
N ASP A 239 -1.87 20.50 -2.27
CA ASP A 239 -0.94 21.23 -1.41
C ASP A 239 -0.93 20.69 0.03
N PHE A 240 -1.96 19.95 0.44
CA PHE A 240 -2.05 19.33 1.76
C PHE A 240 -1.59 17.87 1.81
N ILE A 241 -1.28 17.23 0.68
CA ILE A 241 -0.82 15.82 0.68
C ILE A 241 0.48 15.67 1.47
N ALA A 242 1.50 16.48 1.18
CA ALA A 242 2.78 16.41 1.88
C ALA A 242 2.66 16.80 3.36
N PRO A 243 2.04 17.92 3.74
CA PRO A 243 1.87 18.28 5.15
C PRO A 243 1.14 17.22 5.99
N VAL A 244 0.09 16.60 5.44
CA VAL A 244 -0.63 15.52 6.13
C VAL A 244 0.27 14.30 6.33
N MET A 245 1.05 13.94 5.33
CA MET A 245 1.96 12.80 5.42
C MET A 245 3.15 13.07 6.33
N ASP A 246 3.66 14.29 6.37
CA ASP A 246 4.72 14.71 7.30
C ASP A 246 4.22 14.63 8.75
N ARG A 247 2.97 15.03 9.02
CA ARG A 247 2.33 14.84 10.33
C ARG A 247 2.20 13.36 10.70
N PHE A 248 1.74 12.51 9.79
CA PHE A 248 1.69 11.06 10.05
C PHE A 248 3.08 10.48 10.34
N ASP A 249 4.12 11.03 9.73
CA ASP A 249 5.51 10.62 10.00
C ASP A 249 5.95 10.98 11.43
N GLU A 250 5.59 12.18 11.91
CA GLU A 250 5.83 12.61 13.30
C GLU A 250 5.05 11.75 14.30
N GLU A 251 3.76 11.46 14.02
CA GLU A 251 2.95 10.54 14.83
C GLU A 251 3.55 9.12 14.85
N SER A 252 4.05 8.64 13.73
CA SER A 252 4.73 7.35 13.60
C SER A 252 5.96 7.25 14.51
N ASP A 253 6.72 8.34 14.66
CA ASP A 253 7.86 8.41 15.58
C ASP A 253 7.42 8.32 17.04
N LEU A 254 6.39 9.08 17.42
CA LEU A 254 5.81 9.02 18.76
C LEU A 254 5.30 7.62 19.11
N LEU A 255 4.69 6.95 18.13
CA LEU A 255 4.07 5.64 18.29
C LEU A 255 5.09 4.48 18.20
N GLU A 256 6.32 4.73 17.75
CA GLU A 256 7.29 3.70 17.36
C GLU A 256 6.69 2.67 16.40
N ALA A 257 5.80 3.12 15.51
CA ALA A 257 5.02 2.28 14.60
C ALA A 257 5.18 2.73 13.16
N PRO A 258 5.74 1.90 12.26
CA PRO A 258 5.81 2.24 10.84
C PRO A 258 4.43 2.56 10.25
N ILE A 259 4.38 3.50 9.30
CA ILE A 259 3.16 3.83 8.58
C ILE A 259 2.83 2.73 7.57
N PHE A 260 1.56 2.35 7.55
CA PHE A 260 0.93 1.56 6.52
C PHE A 260 -0.41 2.23 6.17
N ILE A 261 -0.54 2.83 5.00
CA ILE A 261 -1.79 3.52 4.64
C ILE A 261 -2.93 2.51 4.47
N GLY A 262 -3.85 2.49 5.46
CA GLY A 262 -4.96 1.53 5.53
C GLY A 262 -5.98 1.70 4.41
N GLU A 263 -6.21 2.93 3.96
CA GLU A 263 -7.02 3.26 2.79
C GLU A 263 -6.53 4.57 2.15
N TRP A 264 -6.53 4.61 0.82
CA TRP A 264 -6.30 5.85 0.09
C TRP A 264 -7.08 5.89 -1.21
N GLY A 265 -7.32 7.08 -1.70
CA GLY A 265 -8.01 7.31 -2.96
C GLY A 265 -8.68 8.67 -2.97
N PHE A 266 -9.37 8.93 -4.07
CA PHE A 266 -10.10 10.19 -4.24
C PHE A 266 -11.43 9.90 -4.91
N PRO A 267 -12.52 10.63 -4.58
CA PRO A 267 -13.73 10.60 -5.36
C PRO A 267 -13.40 10.93 -6.81
N THR A 268 -13.89 10.16 -7.75
CA THR A 268 -13.64 10.39 -9.17
C THR A 268 -14.86 10.96 -9.86
N PHE A 269 -14.66 11.81 -10.86
CA PHE A 269 -15.70 12.18 -11.80
C PHE A 269 -16.03 11.01 -12.72
N ALA A 270 -17.19 11.08 -13.34
CA ALA A 270 -17.59 10.11 -14.35
C ALA A 270 -16.50 9.98 -15.42
N SER A 271 -15.95 8.78 -15.53
CA SER A 271 -14.86 8.49 -16.46
C SER A 271 -15.26 8.55 -17.93
N THR A 272 -16.56 8.61 -18.19
CA THR A 272 -17.16 8.67 -19.54
C THR A 272 -17.34 10.09 -20.05
N ASP A 273 -17.05 11.12 -19.23
CA ASP A 273 -17.14 12.49 -19.69
C ASP A 273 -16.02 12.81 -20.68
N THR A 274 -16.38 12.92 -21.94
CA THR A 274 -15.49 13.23 -23.07
C THR A 274 -15.40 14.71 -23.38
N THR A 275 -16.12 15.56 -22.64
CA THR A 275 -16.02 17.03 -22.76
C THR A 275 -14.62 17.51 -22.40
N VAL A 276 -14.27 18.72 -22.81
CA VAL A 276 -13.00 19.35 -22.43
C VAL A 276 -12.90 19.48 -20.90
N GLU A 277 -14.00 19.85 -20.25
CA GLU A 277 -14.08 20.05 -18.81
C GLU A 277 -13.91 18.73 -18.05
N GLY A 278 -14.57 17.66 -18.49
CA GLY A 278 -14.38 16.35 -17.91
C GLY A 278 -12.96 15.81 -18.05
N ARG A 279 -12.31 16.05 -19.18
CA ARG A 279 -10.89 15.66 -19.38
C ARG A 279 -9.95 16.46 -18.48
N LEU A 280 -10.18 17.75 -18.29
CA LEU A 280 -9.41 18.58 -17.36
C LEU A 280 -9.59 18.08 -15.91
N GLY A 281 -10.82 17.73 -15.54
CA GLY A 281 -11.11 17.10 -14.25
C GLY A 281 -10.33 15.79 -14.05
N GLN A 282 -10.31 14.90 -15.06
CA GLN A 282 -9.53 13.66 -15.00
C GLN A 282 -8.02 13.92 -14.85
N LEU A 283 -7.46 14.94 -15.50
CA LEU A 283 -6.05 15.31 -15.36
C LEU A 283 -5.74 15.82 -13.95
N SER A 284 -6.61 16.62 -13.36
CA SER A 284 -6.46 17.10 -11.98
C SER A 284 -6.49 15.92 -10.98
N TYR A 285 -7.41 14.98 -11.16
CA TYR A 285 -7.44 13.77 -10.34
C TYR A 285 -6.21 12.89 -10.53
N ARG A 286 -5.75 12.74 -11.78
CA ARG A 286 -4.50 12.03 -12.05
C ARG A 286 -3.33 12.66 -11.29
N GLU A 287 -3.25 13.97 -11.22
CA GLU A 287 -2.17 14.66 -10.49
C GLU A 287 -2.24 14.39 -8.99
N LEU A 288 -3.42 14.38 -8.37
CA LEU A 288 -3.60 13.97 -6.97
C LEU A 288 -3.04 12.55 -6.73
N TYR A 289 -3.38 11.59 -7.61
CA TYR A 289 -2.86 10.23 -7.51
C TYR A 289 -1.34 10.18 -7.68
N VAL A 290 -0.77 10.93 -8.62
CA VAL A 290 0.67 11.00 -8.87
C VAL A 290 1.39 11.54 -7.63
N ARG A 291 0.96 12.69 -7.09
CA ARG A 291 1.60 13.30 -5.91
C ARG A 291 1.53 12.41 -4.68
N THR A 292 0.38 11.79 -4.44
CA THR A 292 0.24 10.84 -3.34
C THR A 292 1.17 9.63 -3.53
N ALA A 293 1.22 9.09 -4.74
CA ALA A 293 2.09 7.97 -5.07
C ALA A 293 3.57 8.28 -4.89
N GLU A 294 4.01 9.48 -5.30
CA GLU A 294 5.40 9.96 -5.13
C GLU A 294 5.77 10.09 -3.64
N VAL A 295 4.86 10.56 -2.79
CA VAL A 295 5.10 10.60 -1.35
C VAL A 295 5.24 9.20 -0.77
N PHE A 296 4.35 8.26 -1.15
CA PHE A 296 4.45 6.87 -0.71
C PHE A 296 5.76 6.19 -1.15
N ASP A 297 6.22 6.47 -2.37
CA ASP A 297 7.49 5.94 -2.88
C ASP A 297 8.68 6.51 -2.09
N ARG A 298 8.71 7.82 -1.87
CA ARG A 298 9.77 8.50 -1.12
C ARG A 298 9.90 7.99 0.31
N MET A 299 8.76 7.74 0.97
CA MET A 299 8.72 7.25 2.36
C MET A 299 8.82 5.72 2.47
N GLY A 300 8.66 4.98 1.37
CA GLY A 300 8.65 3.52 1.36
C GLY A 300 7.42 2.89 2.00
N ILE A 301 6.28 3.55 1.89
CA ILE A 301 5.05 3.18 2.57
C ILE A 301 4.28 2.13 1.78
N GLY A 302 3.80 1.09 2.49
CA GLY A 302 2.73 0.20 2.03
C GLY A 302 1.37 0.91 2.03
N ALA A 303 0.52 0.64 1.03
CA ALA A 303 -0.74 1.35 0.89
C ALA A 303 -1.82 0.53 0.21
N ILE A 304 -3.03 0.61 0.75
CA ILE A 304 -4.22 -0.09 0.23
C ILE A 304 -5.15 0.92 -0.45
N LYS A 305 -5.39 0.75 -1.73
CA LYS A 305 -6.32 1.56 -2.51
C LYS A 305 -7.77 1.18 -2.17
N ALA A 306 -8.57 2.12 -1.77
CA ALA A 306 -10.01 1.97 -1.67
C ALA A 306 -10.65 2.45 -2.98
N TRP A 307 -11.31 1.63 -3.74
CA TRP A 307 -11.62 0.20 -3.68
C TRP A 307 -11.18 -0.47 -4.98
N PHE A 308 -11.11 -1.82 -5.03
CA PHE A 308 -10.97 -2.50 -6.32
C PHE A 308 -12.30 -2.45 -7.08
N LEU A 309 -13.36 -2.97 -6.48
CA LEU A 309 -14.74 -2.74 -6.91
C LEU A 309 -15.36 -1.70 -6.00
N GLY A 310 -16.02 -0.71 -6.57
CA GLY A 310 -16.51 0.45 -5.85
C GLY A 310 -17.72 0.18 -4.98
N SER A 311 -17.97 1.12 -4.09
CA SER A 311 -19.19 1.15 -3.29
C SER A 311 -20.17 2.14 -3.90
N ARG A 312 -21.33 1.65 -4.32
CA ARG A 312 -22.43 2.51 -4.83
C ARG A 312 -22.94 3.52 -3.81
N ASN A 313 -22.74 3.25 -2.52
CA ASN A 313 -23.15 4.19 -1.47
C ASN A 313 -22.37 5.52 -1.56
N MET A 314 -21.21 5.52 -2.22
CA MET A 314 -20.45 6.74 -2.47
C MET A 314 -20.98 7.59 -3.63
N GLN A 315 -21.79 7.02 -4.52
CA GLN A 315 -22.44 7.80 -5.60
C GLN A 315 -23.34 8.90 -5.08
N ASN A 316 -23.93 8.71 -3.91
CA ASN A 316 -24.86 9.69 -3.29
C ASN A 316 -24.13 10.81 -2.55
N PHE A 317 -22.83 10.71 -2.37
CA PHE A 317 -22.06 11.70 -1.59
C PHE A 317 -21.75 12.98 -2.35
N LEU A 318 -21.69 12.92 -3.67
CA LEU A 318 -21.43 14.08 -4.52
C LEU A 318 -22.67 14.40 -5.32
N ALA A 319 -23.36 15.46 -4.95
CA ALA A 319 -24.48 15.99 -5.72
C ALA A 319 -24.01 16.30 -7.15
N GLY A 320 -24.46 15.54 -8.13
CA GLY A 320 -24.28 15.87 -9.53
C GLY A 320 -23.59 14.85 -10.43
N GLY A 321 -23.26 13.65 -9.98
CA GLY A 321 -22.75 12.66 -10.91
C GLY A 321 -22.32 11.35 -10.25
N PRO A 322 -22.08 10.28 -11.02
CA PRO A 322 -21.51 9.06 -10.50
C PRO A 322 -20.06 9.34 -10.09
N SER A 323 -19.86 9.68 -8.82
CA SER A 323 -18.55 9.59 -8.24
C SER A 323 -18.28 8.16 -7.88
N THR A 324 -17.09 7.72 -8.13
CA THR A 324 -16.73 6.34 -7.87
C THR A 324 -15.32 6.27 -7.35
N TRP A 325 -15.18 5.49 -6.32
CA TRP A 325 -13.88 5.13 -5.74
C TRP A 325 -13.23 3.99 -6.51
N ALA A 326 -14.02 3.28 -7.34
CA ALA A 326 -13.55 2.15 -8.12
C ALA A 326 -12.63 2.57 -9.26
N ILE A 327 -11.82 1.61 -9.65
CA ILE A 327 -10.88 1.76 -10.77
C ILE A 327 -11.49 1.38 -12.12
N PHE A 328 -12.70 0.82 -12.11
CA PHE A 328 -13.44 0.44 -13.32
C PHE A 328 -14.58 1.40 -13.62
N THR A 329 -15.01 1.45 -14.88
CA THR A 329 -16.12 2.29 -15.32
C THR A 329 -17.49 1.80 -14.82
N ASP A 330 -17.65 0.49 -14.65
CA ASP A 330 -18.72 -0.10 -13.84
C ASP A 330 -18.13 -0.57 -12.51
N GLU A 331 -18.54 0.03 -11.43
CA GLU A 331 -18.06 -0.26 -10.09
C GLU A 331 -18.36 -1.66 -9.59
N SER A 332 -19.32 -2.33 -10.21
CA SER A 332 -19.78 -3.66 -9.82
C SER A 332 -19.18 -4.78 -10.67
N ASP A 333 -18.42 -4.44 -11.71
CA ASP A 333 -17.87 -5.41 -12.65
C ASP A 333 -16.45 -5.05 -13.09
N ALA A 334 -15.47 -5.83 -12.63
CA ALA A 334 -14.07 -5.73 -13.04
C ALA A 334 -13.85 -6.12 -14.52
N GLY A 335 -14.88 -6.62 -15.22
CA GLY A 335 -14.86 -6.86 -16.67
C GLY A 335 -14.95 -5.60 -17.51
N THR A 336 -15.34 -4.48 -16.92
CA THR A 336 -15.48 -3.21 -17.63
C THR A 336 -14.16 -2.47 -17.83
N ALA A 337 -14.20 -1.36 -18.57
CA ALA A 337 -13.01 -0.58 -18.87
C ALA A 337 -12.42 0.06 -17.61
N GLU A 338 -11.10 0.09 -17.55
CA GLU A 338 -10.38 0.76 -16.46
C GLU A 338 -10.36 2.28 -16.64
N ARG A 339 -10.38 2.98 -15.52
CA ARG A 339 -10.06 4.42 -15.46
C ARG A 339 -8.54 4.60 -15.53
N LYS A 340 -8.00 4.63 -16.74
CA LYS A 340 -6.55 4.64 -16.96
C LYS A 340 -5.82 5.80 -16.28
N TYR A 341 -6.46 6.94 -16.12
CA TYR A 341 -5.87 8.08 -15.40
C TYR A 341 -5.62 7.79 -13.91
N ILE A 342 -6.24 6.73 -13.36
CA ILE A 342 -5.98 6.20 -12.02
C ILE A 342 -5.09 4.96 -12.11
N THR A 343 -5.47 3.97 -12.91
CA THR A 343 -4.81 2.67 -12.92
C THR A 343 -3.39 2.71 -13.40
N ASP A 344 -3.05 3.62 -14.33
CA ASP A 344 -1.66 3.82 -14.78
C ASP A 344 -0.77 4.45 -13.70
N VAL A 345 -1.36 5.13 -12.72
CA VAL A 345 -0.60 5.66 -11.57
C VAL A 345 -0.42 4.61 -10.48
N ILE A 346 -1.49 3.91 -10.11
CA ILE A 346 -1.40 2.91 -9.04
C ILE A 346 -0.56 1.69 -9.45
N ALA A 347 -0.60 1.32 -10.73
CA ALA A 347 0.15 0.19 -11.30
C ALA A 347 1.58 0.57 -11.72
N ARG A 348 2.16 1.60 -11.11
CA ARG A 348 3.55 2.01 -11.38
C ARG A 348 4.55 0.96 -10.90
N PRO A 349 5.71 0.83 -11.57
CA PRO A 349 6.80 -0.02 -11.12
C PRO A 349 7.26 0.29 -9.69
N PHE A 350 7.52 -0.75 -8.90
CA PHE A 350 8.05 -0.60 -7.54
C PHE A 350 8.67 -1.90 -7.01
N PRO A 351 9.55 -1.83 -5.99
CA PRO A 351 10.09 -2.99 -5.31
C PRO A 351 9.03 -3.62 -4.39
N GLN A 352 8.58 -4.85 -4.71
CA GLN A 352 7.60 -5.56 -3.88
C GLN A 352 8.24 -6.25 -2.68
N ALA A 353 9.36 -6.94 -2.91
CA ALA A 353 10.14 -7.59 -1.87
C ALA A 353 11.61 -7.56 -2.28
N ILE A 354 12.49 -7.10 -1.42
CA ILE A 354 13.91 -6.91 -1.70
C ILE A 354 14.76 -7.65 -0.68
N ALA A 355 15.62 -8.53 -1.16
CA ALA A 355 16.69 -9.14 -0.39
C ALA A 355 17.75 -8.09 -0.09
N GLY A 356 17.58 -7.38 1.02
CA GLY A 356 18.39 -6.24 1.41
C GLY A 356 17.58 -5.11 2.05
N ASP A 357 18.19 -3.93 2.08
CA ASP A 357 17.63 -2.72 2.67
C ASP A 357 17.44 -1.64 1.61
N ILE A 358 16.20 -1.32 1.28
CA ILE A 358 15.89 -0.23 0.36
C ILE A 358 16.34 1.09 0.99
N GLN A 359 17.18 1.83 0.27
CA GLN A 359 17.63 3.16 0.66
C GLN A 359 16.72 4.24 0.08
N SER A 360 16.33 4.06 -1.17
CA SER A 360 15.36 4.94 -1.84
C SER A 360 14.79 4.26 -3.07
N PHE A 361 13.57 4.61 -3.45
CA PHE A 361 13.06 4.34 -4.78
C PHE A 361 12.05 5.41 -5.19
N MET A 362 11.92 5.59 -6.50
CA MET A 362 10.95 6.51 -7.11
C MET A 362 10.63 6.07 -8.53
N PHE A 363 9.36 6.09 -8.88
CA PHE A 363 8.94 5.98 -10.26
C PHE A 363 8.59 7.35 -10.83
N ASN A 364 9.33 7.78 -11.84
CA ASN A 364 9.04 9.02 -12.56
C ASN A 364 8.01 8.76 -13.65
N HIS A 365 6.82 9.29 -13.50
CA HIS A 365 5.71 9.09 -14.43
C HIS A 365 5.94 9.74 -15.81
N ALA A 366 6.75 10.81 -15.90
CA ALA A 366 7.03 11.50 -17.16
C ALA A 366 8.04 10.73 -18.01
N THR A 367 9.12 10.25 -17.40
CA THR A 367 10.19 9.48 -18.08
C THR A 367 9.92 7.98 -18.07
N ARG A 368 8.93 7.51 -17.30
CA ARG A 368 8.64 6.09 -17.05
C ARG A 368 9.87 5.33 -16.51
N THR A 369 10.65 5.96 -15.68
CA THR A 369 11.86 5.38 -15.10
C THR A 369 11.63 5.03 -13.65
N LEU A 370 11.88 3.78 -13.26
CA LEU A 370 12.06 3.41 -11.86
C LEU A 370 13.54 3.58 -11.51
N ASP A 371 13.82 4.32 -10.45
CA ASP A 371 15.13 4.45 -9.81
C ASP A 371 15.05 3.80 -8.43
N LEU A 372 15.90 2.81 -8.16
CA LEU A 372 15.92 2.06 -6.90
C LEU A 372 17.35 1.93 -6.41
N LYS A 373 17.59 2.31 -5.15
CA LYS A 373 18.86 2.09 -4.45
C LYS A 373 18.63 1.20 -3.23
N LEU A 374 19.47 0.21 -3.07
CA LEU A 374 19.37 -0.73 -1.95
C LEU A 374 20.78 -1.17 -1.48
N ILE A 375 20.88 -1.58 -0.23
CA ILE A 375 22.00 -2.39 0.24
C ILE A 375 21.55 -3.85 0.10
N SER A 376 22.25 -4.61 -0.71
CA SER A 376 21.91 -6.01 -0.99
C SER A 376 22.24 -6.94 0.19
N ASP A 377 21.43 -7.98 0.35
CA ASP A 377 21.65 -9.05 1.33
C ASP A 377 21.11 -10.36 0.74
N ASN A 378 21.95 -11.06 0.00
CA ASN A 378 21.55 -12.27 -0.71
C ASN A 378 21.19 -13.45 0.22
N ALA A 379 21.55 -13.37 1.50
CA ALA A 379 21.15 -14.38 2.49
C ALA A 379 19.64 -14.36 2.77
N LYS A 380 18.97 -13.23 2.50
CA LYS A 380 17.50 -13.07 2.63
C LYS A 380 16.71 -13.68 1.46
N GLY A 381 17.38 -14.29 0.47
CA GLY A 381 16.75 -14.92 -0.68
C GLY A 381 16.55 -14.00 -1.88
N GLY A 382 15.53 -14.28 -2.70
CA GLY A 382 15.29 -13.53 -3.93
C GLY A 382 14.51 -12.23 -3.73
N SER A 383 14.65 -11.33 -4.70
CA SER A 383 13.92 -10.07 -4.77
C SER A 383 12.83 -10.11 -5.84
N THR A 384 11.80 -9.29 -5.68
CA THR A 384 10.68 -9.16 -6.63
C THR A 384 10.42 -7.68 -6.91
N LEU A 385 10.45 -7.32 -8.19
CA LEU A 385 10.03 -6.01 -8.67
C LEU A 385 8.74 -6.16 -9.48
N PHE A 386 7.73 -5.36 -9.18
CA PHE A 386 6.61 -5.18 -10.10
C PHE A 386 7.02 -4.17 -11.18
N ILE A 387 6.80 -4.52 -12.42
CA ILE A 387 7.21 -3.69 -13.58
C ILE A 387 6.02 -3.04 -14.27
N GLY A 388 4.89 -3.75 -14.40
CA GLY A 388 3.73 -3.25 -15.14
C GLY A 388 4.04 -2.95 -16.60
N ALA A 389 4.80 -3.84 -17.27
CA ALA A 389 5.36 -3.63 -18.58
C ALA A 389 4.30 -3.27 -19.64
N ASN A 390 3.15 -3.96 -19.61
CA ASN A 390 2.05 -3.71 -20.55
C ASN A 390 1.49 -2.28 -20.50
N ARG A 391 1.73 -1.55 -19.39
CA ARG A 391 1.25 -0.18 -19.18
C ARG A 391 2.33 0.87 -19.46
N HIS A 392 3.51 0.61 -18.90
CA HIS A 392 4.58 1.60 -18.87
C HIS A 392 5.61 1.40 -19.97
N TYR A 393 5.72 0.18 -20.47
CA TYR A 393 6.78 -0.22 -21.43
C TYR A 393 6.23 -1.04 -22.58
N PRO A 394 5.25 -0.53 -23.37
CA PRO A 394 4.65 -1.30 -24.46
C PRO A 394 5.65 -1.71 -25.54
N ASP A 395 6.74 -0.94 -25.69
CA ASP A 395 7.83 -1.21 -26.65
C ASP A 395 9.03 -1.88 -25.99
N GLY A 396 8.84 -2.43 -24.78
CA GLY A 396 9.89 -3.08 -23.99
C GLY A 396 10.55 -2.18 -22.95
N PHE A 397 11.38 -2.80 -22.11
CA PHE A 397 12.11 -2.12 -21.04
C PHE A 397 13.52 -2.68 -20.88
N SER A 398 14.36 -1.88 -20.24
CA SER A 398 15.72 -2.26 -19.87
C SER A 398 15.91 -2.15 -18.39
N VAL A 399 16.69 -3.08 -17.84
CA VAL A 399 17.15 -3.05 -16.45
C VAL A 399 18.65 -2.77 -16.44
N LEU A 400 19.03 -1.67 -15.80
CA LEU A 400 20.42 -1.31 -15.57
C LEU A 400 20.74 -1.53 -14.09
N ILE A 401 21.95 -2.06 -13.82
CA ILE A 401 22.52 -2.13 -12.48
C ILE A 401 23.83 -1.34 -12.49
N GLY A 402 23.87 -0.24 -11.75
CA GLY A 402 24.85 0.81 -11.98
C GLY A 402 24.65 1.43 -13.36
N ASP A 403 25.70 1.43 -14.18
CA ASP A 403 25.65 1.88 -15.57
C ASP A 403 25.57 0.73 -16.57
N ASP A 404 25.62 -0.52 -16.08
CA ASP A 404 25.62 -1.70 -16.91
C ASP A 404 24.18 -2.12 -17.28
N LEU A 405 23.92 -2.32 -18.57
CA LEU A 405 22.70 -2.97 -19.05
C LEU A 405 22.76 -4.46 -18.72
N VAL A 406 21.83 -4.92 -17.88
CA VAL A 406 21.78 -6.31 -17.41
C VAL A 406 20.76 -7.11 -18.19
N LEU A 407 19.57 -6.57 -18.38
CA LEU A 407 18.45 -7.24 -19.02
C LEU A 407 17.74 -6.31 -19.98
N TYR A 408 17.11 -6.94 -20.95
CA TYR A 408 16.20 -6.30 -21.88
C TYR A 408 14.97 -7.18 -22.12
N HIS A 409 13.80 -6.59 -22.10
CA HIS A 409 12.54 -7.25 -22.47
C HIS A 409 12.06 -6.68 -23.80
N ASP A 410 11.97 -7.53 -24.83
CA ASP A 410 11.41 -7.19 -26.14
C ASP A 410 10.07 -7.91 -26.34
N PRO A 411 8.94 -7.21 -26.22
CA PRO A 411 7.63 -7.82 -26.41
C PRO A 411 7.32 -8.14 -27.89
N ILE A 412 8.08 -7.55 -28.84
CA ILE A 412 7.79 -7.63 -30.27
C ILE A 412 8.68 -8.69 -30.99
N GLY A 413 9.92 -8.83 -30.53
CA GLY A 413 10.90 -9.70 -31.19
C GLY A 413 10.88 -11.15 -30.68
N SER A 414 11.47 -11.38 -29.53
CA SER A 414 11.59 -12.74 -28.95
C SER A 414 10.43 -13.12 -28.05
N GLY A 415 9.57 -12.14 -27.65
CA GLY A 415 8.51 -12.34 -26.67
C GLY A 415 9.01 -12.68 -25.28
N GLY A 416 10.32 -12.54 -25.03
CA GLY A 416 10.97 -12.97 -23.80
C GLY A 416 11.98 -11.98 -23.24
N LEU A 417 12.55 -12.38 -22.12
CA LEU A 417 13.62 -11.64 -21.46
C LEU A 417 14.96 -12.02 -22.08
N GLU A 418 15.64 -11.05 -22.69
CA GLU A 418 17.01 -11.23 -23.16
C GLU A 418 17.99 -10.71 -22.12
N VAL A 419 18.91 -11.57 -21.69
CA VAL A 419 19.99 -11.20 -20.78
C VAL A 419 21.18 -10.71 -21.60
N HIS A 420 21.46 -9.41 -21.53
CA HIS A 420 22.71 -8.87 -22.02
C HIS A 420 23.81 -9.23 -21.05
N ARG A 421 24.82 -9.94 -21.53
CA ARG A 421 26.00 -10.28 -20.73
C ARG A 421 26.78 -9.00 -20.42
N SER A 422 26.54 -8.44 -19.27
CA SER A 422 27.50 -7.61 -18.56
C SER A 422 28.56 -8.48 -17.88
N PRO A 423 29.72 -7.95 -17.48
CA PRO A 423 30.90 -8.77 -17.18
C PRO A 423 30.62 -9.83 -16.12
N ALA A 424 31.18 -11.00 -16.33
CA ALA A 424 31.44 -12.19 -15.50
C ALA A 424 30.62 -12.52 -14.21
N THR A 425 29.79 -11.62 -13.68
CA THR A 425 29.14 -11.75 -12.36
C THR A 425 27.62 -11.96 -12.41
N VAL A 426 26.97 -11.80 -13.56
CA VAL A 426 25.52 -11.94 -13.72
C VAL A 426 25.19 -13.15 -14.56
N SER A 427 24.47 -14.11 -13.98
CA SER A 427 23.95 -15.29 -14.68
C SER A 427 22.52 -15.02 -15.17
N ALA A 428 22.19 -15.48 -16.38
CA ALA A 428 20.81 -15.46 -16.88
C ALA A 428 19.83 -16.18 -15.93
N ALA A 429 20.32 -17.18 -15.19
CA ALA A 429 19.53 -17.94 -14.22
C ALA A 429 19.13 -17.11 -12.98
N ASP A 430 19.76 -15.96 -12.75
CA ASP A 430 19.44 -15.11 -11.61
C ASP A 430 18.20 -14.24 -11.85
N TYR A 431 17.65 -14.21 -13.08
CA TYR A 431 16.52 -13.34 -13.45
C TYR A 431 15.42 -14.15 -14.13
N VAL A 432 14.18 -13.96 -13.65
CA VAL A 432 12.98 -14.57 -14.26
C VAL A 432 11.92 -13.53 -14.46
N TRP A 433 11.40 -13.44 -15.68
CA TRP A 433 10.25 -12.60 -16.00
C TRP A 433 8.96 -13.40 -15.92
N ASP A 434 8.05 -12.97 -15.04
CA ASP A 434 6.67 -13.48 -14.96
C ASP A 434 5.75 -12.55 -15.78
N GLU A 435 5.59 -12.86 -17.06
CA GLU A 435 4.73 -12.12 -17.99
C GLU A 435 3.27 -12.06 -17.49
N ARG A 436 2.80 -13.15 -16.91
CA ARG A 436 1.41 -13.24 -16.44
C ARG A 436 1.15 -12.28 -15.29
N ARG A 437 2.11 -12.11 -14.39
CA ARG A 437 2.02 -11.24 -13.21
C ARG A 437 2.76 -9.91 -13.37
N GLN A 438 3.44 -9.70 -14.49
CA GLN A 438 4.21 -8.48 -14.79
C GLN A 438 5.31 -8.19 -13.75
N LYS A 439 5.99 -9.24 -13.31
CA LYS A 439 7.02 -9.18 -12.24
C LYS A 439 8.37 -9.66 -12.74
N LEU A 440 9.41 -8.97 -12.32
CA LEU A 440 10.79 -9.41 -12.44
C LEU A 440 11.23 -10.03 -11.11
N LEU A 441 11.61 -11.29 -11.17
CA LEU A 441 12.18 -12.03 -10.05
C LEU A 441 13.71 -12.04 -10.20
N ILE A 442 14.41 -11.68 -9.14
CA ILE A 442 15.87 -11.62 -9.08
C ILE A 442 16.31 -12.59 -7.97
N ALA A 443 16.96 -13.69 -8.35
CA ALA A 443 17.37 -14.72 -7.39
C ALA A 443 18.46 -14.20 -6.44
N ARG A 444 19.39 -13.39 -6.98
CA ARG A 444 20.44 -12.73 -6.20
C ARG A 444 20.94 -11.47 -6.88
N TRP A 445 21.41 -10.54 -6.08
CA TRP A 445 22.08 -9.34 -6.55
C TRP A 445 23.54 -9.63 -6.93
N PRO A 446 24.13 -8.88 -7.89
CA PRO A 446 25.51 -9.12 -8.35
C PRO A 446 26.58 -8.94 -7.27
N ALA A 447 26.31 -8.10 -6.28
CA ALA A 447 27.18 -7.88 -5.13
C ALA A 447 26.38 -8.10 -3.85
N ASP A 448 26.99 -8.64 -2.81
CA ASP A 448 26.39 -8.86 -1.50
C ASP A 448 26.92 -7.86 -0.49
N GLY A 449 26.05 -7.33 0.38
CA GLY A 449 26.41 -6.31 1.35
C GLY A 449 26.78 -4.93 0.76
N ALA A 450 26.48 -4.69 -0.52
CA ALA A 450 26.89 -3.50 -1.24
C ALA A 450 25.70 -2.64 -1.67
N LEU A 451 25.98 -1.36 -1.94
CA LEU A 451 25.01 -0.47 -2.56
C LEU A 451 24.80 -0.88 -4.02
N VAL A 452 23.56 -1.26 -4.33
CA VAL A 452 23.10 -1.58 -5.68
C VAL A 452 22.17 -0.48 -6.15
N HIS A 453 22.45 0.08 -7.34
CA HIS A 453 21.59 1.06 -7.99
C HIS A 453 20.93 0.39 -9.20
N VAL A 454 19.61 0.27 -9.16
CA VAL A 454 18.80 -0.35 -10.23
C VAL A 454 17.98 0.71 -10.92
N ARG A 455 18.03 0.74 -12.25
CA ARG A 455 17.14 1.57 -13.05
C ARG A 455 16.37 0.71 -14.04
N ILE A 456 15.05 0.95 -14.13
CA ILE A 456 14.22 0.35 -15.18
C ILE A 456 13.75 1.48 -16.08
N VAL A 457 14.09 1.39 -17.37
CA VAL A 457 13.85 2.45 -18.36
C VAL A 457 13.11 1.91 -19.58
N PRO A 458 12.31 2.76 -20.29
CA PRO A 458 11.63 2.36 -21.51
C PRO A 458 12.60 2.07 -22.63
N GLY A 459 12.35 1.01 -23.40
CA GLY A 459 12.99 0.66 -24.66
C GLY A 459 14.51 0.57 -24.60
N VAL A 460 15.17 -0.02 -25.62
CA VAL A 460 16.64 -0.07 -25.65
C VAL A 460 17.25 0.11 -27.01
N ARG A 461 16.49 0.22 -28.04
CA ARG A 461 17.03 0.22 -29.39
C ARG A 461 18.02 1.35 -29.69
N ASN A 462 18.34 2.26 -28.73
CA ASN A 462 19.23 3.41 -28.91
C ASN A 462 20.39 3.52 -27.93
N PHE A 463 20.68 2.52 -27.11
CA PHE A 463 21.97 2.48 -26.47
C PHE A 463 22.95 1.87 -27.49
N ASP A 464 23.75 2.70 -28.14
CA ASP A 464 24.94 2.28 -28.87
C ASP A 464 25.91 1.56 -27.93
N VAL A 465 25.61 0.31 -27.62
CA VAL A 465 26.63 -0.59 -27.10
C VAL A 465 27.56 -0.87 -28.27
N PRO A 466 28.83 -0.47 -28.21
CA PRO A 466 29.76 -0.78 -29.29
C PRO A 466 29.82 -2.32 -29.40
N VAL A 467 29.26 -2.86 -30.46
CA VAL A 467 29.42 -4.26 -30.83
C VAL A 467 30.92 -4.46 -30.98
N ARG A 468 31.58 -5.04 -29.97
CA ARG A 468 32.95 -5.56 -30.14
C ARG A 468 32.88 -6.59 -31.26
N LYS A 469 33.22 -6.17 -32.49
CA LYS A 469 33.46 -7.09 -33.58
C LYS A 469 34.52 -8.08 -33.08
N GLY A 470 34.11 -9.32 -32.86
CA GLY A 470 35.02 -10.40 -32.54
C GLY A 470 36.06 -10.44 -33.66
N GLY A 471 37.31 -10.14 -33.33
CA GLY A 471 38.41 -10.39 -34.17
C GLY A 471 38.51 -11.89 -34.46
N ARG A 472 38.72 -12.24 -35.69
CA ARG A 472 39.02 -13.59 -36.17
C ARG A 472 40.28 -14.15 -35.51
#